data_9057debc6930f35ea36762a0198f2b97
#
_entry.id   9057debc6930f35ea36762a0198f2b97
#
_cell.length_a   1.000
_cell.length_b   1.000
_cell.length_c   1.000
_cell.angle_alpha   90.00
_cell.angle_beta   90.00
_cell.angle_gamma   90.00
#
_symmetry.space_group_name_H-M   'P 1'
#
loop_
_entity.id
_entity.type
_entity.pdbx_description
1 polymer ?
#
loop_
_entity_poly.entity_id
_entity_poly.type
_entity_poly.pdbx_seq_one_letter_code
_entity_poly.pdbx_strand_id
1 'polypeptide(L)' 'MTAALAGKAGKSAEELARIVAEFACDDRIQRVEVGPDERLGWYAIAISSPGFGLECQARIDAVVRLLRDDYDLAR' A
#
# COMPACT_ATOMS: atom_id res chain seq x y z
N MET A 1 11.46 21.80 14.46
CA MET A 1 11.07 21.50 14.08
C MET A 1 10.84 21.07 13.30
N THR A 2 10.86 20.91 13.05
CA THR A 2 10.57 20.70 12.32
C THR A 2 10.27 19.94 11.62
N ALA A 3 10.63 19.49 11.82
CA ALA A 3 10.57 18.55 10.99
C ALA A 3 9.43 18.07 10.53
N ALA A 4 8.73 18.08 11.20
CA ALA A 4 7.55 17.60 10.79
C ALA A 4 7.20 17.91 9.45
N LEU A 5 7.89 18.75 8.98
CA LEU A 5 7.57 19.13 7.68
C LEU A 5 7.69 18.05 6.71
N ALA A 6 8.49 17.12 6.96
CA ALA A 6 8.67 16.11 6.02
C ALA A 6 7.56 15.16 5.99
N GLY A 7 6.83 15.13 6.95
CA GLY A 7 5.57 14.60 6.88
C GLY A 7 5.24 13.16 6.76
N LYS A 8 5.94 12.40 6.08
CA LYS A 8 5.53 11.01 5.88
C LYS A 8 5.92 10.16 7.07
N ALA A 9 4.97 9.38 7.57
CA ALA A 9 5.24 8.43 8.62
C ALA A 9 5.86 7.17 8.04
N GLY A 10 6.98 6.74 8.58
CA GLY A 10 7.62 5.50 8.16
C GLY A 10 6.91 4.30 8.75
N LYS A 11 6.55 3.35 7.92
CA LYS A 11 5.87 2.13 8.33
C LYS A 11 6.56 0.92 7.75
N SER A 12 6.51 -0.18 8.46
CA SER A 12 7.05 -1.42 7.93
C SER A 12 6.20 -1.95 6.78
N ALA A 13 6.76 -2.85 5.98
CA ALA A 13 6.01 -3.46 4.90
C ALA A 13 4.75 -4.15 5.42
N GLU A 14 4.84 -4.80 6.57
CA GLU A 14 3.69 -5.49 7.16
C GLU A 14 2.61 -4.50 7.58
N GLU A 15 3.01 -3.39 8.17
CA GLU A 15 2.05 -2.36 8.57
C GLU A 15 1.37 -1.74 7.37
N LEU A 16 2.15 -1.42 6.34
CA LEU A 16 1.58 -0.86 5.11
C LEU A 16 0.62 -1.84 4.45
N ALA A 17 0.99 -3.11 4.41
CA ALA A 17 0.11 -4.13 3.82
C ALA A 17 -1.24 -4.17 4.54
N ARG A 18 -1.22 -4.09 5.86
CA ARG A 18 -2.46 -4.10 6.63
C ARG A 18 -3.29 -2.84 6.38
N ILE A 19 -2.64 -1.68 6.35
CA ILE A 19 -3.34 -0.42 6.10
C ILE A 19 -3.97 -0.43 4.72
N VAL A 20 -3.23 -0.89 3.71
CA VAL A 20 -3.74 -0.96 2.34
C VAL A 20 -4.95 -1.90 2.27
N ALA A 21 -4.85 -3.06 2.90
CA ALA A 21 -5.95 -4.02 2.89
C ALA A 21 -7.20 -3.45 3.55
N GLU A 22 -7.04 -2.74 4.65
CA GLU A 22 -8.17 -2.14 5.35
C GLU A 22 -8.84 -1.05 4.51
N PHE A 23 -8.06 -0.23 3.85
CA PHE A 23 -8.61 0.80 3.01
C PHE A 23 -9.29 0.23 1.76
N ALA A 24 -8.73 -0.82 1.19
CA ALA A 24 -9.33 -1.44 0.01
C ALA A 24 -10.66 -2.10 0.34
N CYS A 25 -10.74 -2.71 1.50
CA CYS A 25 -11.99 -3.29 2.01
C CYS A 25 -12.68 -4.18 0.98
N ASP A 26 -11.94 -5.13 0.42
CA ASP A 26 -12.44 -5.99 -0.65
C ASP A 26 -12.19 -7.46 -0.29
N ASP A 27 -13.27 -8.20 -0.10
CA ASP A 27 -13.21 -9.59 0.31
C ASP A 27 -12.52 -10.50 -0.68
N ARG A 28 -12.42 -10.07 -1.93
CA ARG A 28 -11.74 -10.85 -2.95
C ARG A 28 -10.23 -10.82 -2.79
N ILE A 29 -9.73 -9.85 -2.05
CA ILE A 29 -8.29 -9.73 -1.80
C ILE A 29 -7.94 -10.60 -0.60
N GLN A 30 -7.13 -11.62 -0.84
CA GLN A 30 -6.74 -12.56 0.20
C GLN A 30 -5.57 -12.03 1.01
N ARG A 31 -4.67 -11.30 0.36
CA ARG A 31 -3.47 -10.77 1.01
C ARG A 31 -2.90 -9.63 0.18
N VAL A 32 -2.22 -8.71 0.86
CA VAL A 32 -1.49 -7.64 0.21
C VAL A 32 -0.02 -7.80 0.58
N GLU A 33 0.86 -7.65 -0.42
CA GLU A 33 2.30 -7.67 -0.20
C GLU A 33 2.87 -6.33 -0.59
N VAL A 34 3.76 -5.80 0.24
CA VAL A 34 4.36 -4.48 0.04
C VAL A 34 5.87 -4.62 -0.12
N GLY A 35 6.42 -3.87 -1.03
CA GLY A 35 7.86 -3.84 -1.26
C GLY A 35 8.34 -2.45 -1.65
N PRO A 36 9.66 -2.28 -1.71
CA PRO A 36 10.24 -0.98 -2.06
C PRO A 36 10.16 -0.72 -3.57
N ASP A 37 10.00 0.55 -3.92
CA ASP A 37 10.00 0.99 -5.31
C ASP A 37 10.92 2.19 -5.40
N GLU A 38 11.90 2.13 -6.30
CA GLU A 38 12.91 3.17 -6.41
C GLU A 38 12.33 4.52 -6.80
N ARG A 39 11.27 4.51 -7.57
CA ARG A 39 10.70 5.76 -8.09
C ARG A 39 9.60 6.31 -7.20
N LEU A 40 8.78 5.42 -6.68
CA LEU A 40 7.56 5.83 -5.99
C LEU A 40 7.61 5.61 -4.48
N GLY A 41 8.71 5.04 -3.99
CA GLY A 41 8.90 4.77 -2.57
C GLY A 41 8.52 3.35 -2.20
N TRP A 42 7.32 2.93 -2.54
CA TRP A 42 6.87 1.58 -2.25
C TRP A 42 5.71 1.21 -3.16
N TYR A 43 5.46 -0.09 -3.28
CA TYR A 43 4.36 -0.62 -4.07
C TYR A 43 3.61 -1.68 -3.26
N ALA A 44 2.41 -2.02 -3.71
CA ALA A 44 1.65 -3.11 -3.11
C ALA A 44 1.08 -3.99 -4.20
N ILE A 45 1.04 -5.28 -3.93
CA ILE A 45 0.51 -6.28 -4.84
C ILE A 45 -0.65 -6.97 -4.15
N ALA A 46 -1.77 -7.09 -4.85
CA ALA A 46 -2.93 -7.79 -4.34
C ALA A 46 -2.86 -9.26 -4.72
N ILE A 47 -2.98 -10.12 -3.73
CA ILE A 47 -3.17 -11.55 -3.95
C ILE A 47 -4.66 -11.79 -3.80
N SER A 48 -5.31 -12.17 -4.88
CA SER A 48 -6.76 -12.22 -4.91
C SER A 48 -7.27 -13.58 -5.35
N SER A 49 -8.58 -13.75 -5.26
CA SER A 49 -9.25 -14.95 -5.75
C SER A 49 -9.08 -15.05 -7.26
N PRO A 50 -9.05 -16.27 -7.80
CA PRO A 50 -8.89 -16.46 -9.25
C PRO A 50 -9.98 -15.72 -10.02
N GLY A 51 -9.58 -15.07 -11.10
CA GLY A 51 -10.51 -14.34 -11.95
C GLY A 51 -10.69 -12.88 -11.59
N PHE A 52 -10.17 -12.44 -10.45
CA PHE A 52 -10.35 -11.06 -10.01
C PHE A 52 -9.05 -10.28 -9.92
N GLY A 53 -7.96 -10.81 -10.47
CA GLY A 53 -6.65 -10.20 -10.30
C GLY A 53 -6.54 -8.77 -10.78
N LEU A 54 -7.05 -8.48 -11.97
CA LEU A 54 -6.92 -7.13 -12.53
C LEU A 54 -7.74 -6.11 -11.73
N GLU A 55 -8.95 -6.48 -11.37
CA GLU A 55 -9.82 -5.58 -10.60
C GLU A 55 -9.25 -5.29 -9.23
N CYS A 56 -8.77 -6.33 -8.56
CA CYS A 56 -8.21 -6.17 -7.22
C CYS A 56 -6.93 -5.36 -7.26
N GLN A 57 -6.09 -5.60 -8.25
CA GLN A 57 -4.84 -4.85 -8.36
C GLN A 57 -5.13 -3.37 -8.65
N ALA A 58 -6.11 -3.08 -9.50
CA ALA A 58 -6.47 -1.70 -9.79
C ALA A 58 -6.97 -0.98 -8.54
N ARG A 59 -7.74 -1.68 -7.70
CA ARG A 59 -8.21 -1.11 -6.44
C ARG A 59 -7.05 -0.84 -5.50
N ILE A 60 -6.13 -1.79 -5.38
CA ILE A 60 -4.96 -1.63 -4.53
C ILE A 60 -4.08 -0.48 -5.03
N ASP A 61 -3.90 -0.36 -6.34
CA ASP A 61 -3.10 0.73 -6.91
C ASP A 61 -3.70 2.10 -6.56
N ALA A 62 -5.02 2.21 -6.61
CA ALA A 62 -5.68 3.46 -6.27
C ALA A 62 -5.50 3.81 -4.79
N VAL A 63 -5.61 2.81 -3.93
CA VAL A 63 -5.40 3.01 -2.49
C VAL A 63 -3.97 3.44 -2.21
N VAL A 64 -3.01 2.75 -2.82
CA VAL A 64 -1.59 3.04 -2.61
C VAL A 64 -1.26 4.45 -3.05
N ARG A 65 -1.84 4.89 -4.15
CA ARG A 65 -1.58 6.25 -4.64
C ARG A 65 -1.94 7.30 -3.60
N LEU A 66 -3.06 7.08 -2.91
CA LEU A 66 -3.47 8.00 -1.84
C LEU A 66 -2.56 7.88 -0.62
N LEU A 67 -2.21 6.66 -0.25
CA LEU A 67 -1.45 6.43 0.97
C LEU A 67 0.01 6.88 0.86
N ARG A 68 0.55 6.94 -0.34
CA ARG A 68 1.93 7.40 -0.53
C ARG A 68 2.16 8.82 -0.07
N ASP A 69 1.12 9.63 -0.02
CA ASP A 69 1.24 11.00 0.47
C ASP A 69 1.43 11.05 1.98
N ASP A 70 0.94 10.04 2.69
CA ASP A 70 0.96 10.03 4.15
C ASP A 70 2.00 9.09 4.73
N TYR A 71 2.39 8.05 3.98
CA TYR A 71 3.24 7.00 4.51
C TYR A 71 4.41 6.70 3.58
N ASP A 72 5.52 6.32 4.19
CA ASP A 72 6.68 5.85 3.46
C ASP A 72 7.08 4.49 4.02
N LEU A 73 7.77 3.69 3.21
CA LEU A 73 8.23 2.39 3.65
C LEU A 73 9.52 2.57 4.45
N ALA A 74 9.49 2.16 5.70
CA ALA A 74 10.67 2.17 6.55
C ALA A 74 11.50 0.93 6.21
N ARG A 75 12.81 1.11 6.05
CA ARG A 75 13.70 0.04 5.67
C ARG A 75 14.70 -0.30 6.72
#